data_a6dc150372c649216754c9b7a99657c6
#
_entry.id   a6dc150372c649216754c9b7a99657c6
#
_cell.length_a   1.000
_cell.length_b   1.000
_cell.length_c   1.000
_cell.angle_alpha   90.00
_cell.angle_beta   90.00
_cell.angle_gamma   90.00
#
_symmetry.space_group_name_H-M   'P 1'
#
loop_
_entity.id
_entity.type
_entity.pdbx_description
1 polymer ?
#
loop_
_entity_poly.entity_id
_entity_poly.type
_entity_poly.pdbx_seq_one_letter_code
_entity_poly.pdbx_strand_id
1 'polypeptide(L)'
;PVLSFVGGGGKTSYIRRLAWEGREKGCRVLVMTTTHMAVPEYFGVLEPDLGQVEKMLEKEGIAVAGCPAKEGKIAFRDWEFYEKAGKLADVILVEADGSKRLPVKVPGPKEPVIPENSDQILCIYGLGALGKQAADCCFRMQPSEQLLKIPEDQKDGKWIMTEEKMSLLMKKGYLEPLRQQFPYSQV
;
A
#
# COMPACT_ATOMS: atom_id res chain seq x y z
N PRO A 1 4.43 -13.96 8.56
CA PRO A 1 5.04 -13.13 7.52
C PRO A 1 4.42 -11.73 7.47
N VAL A 2 5.21 -10.77 6.99
CA VAL A 2 4.82 -9.39 6.76
C VAL A 2 4.81 -9.11 5.25
N LEU A 3 3.66 -8.68 4.73
CA LEU A 3 3.48 -8.32 3.33
C LEU A 3 3.15 -6.82 3.24
N SER A 4 3.97 -6.05 2.54
CA SER A 4 3.80 -4.62 2.33
C SER A 4 3.30 -4.32 0.92
N PHE A 5 2.33 -3.42 0.81
CA PHE A 5 1.66 -3.07 -0.45
C PHE A 5 1.94 -1.61 -0.80
N VAL A 6 2.51 -1.39 -1.97
CA VAL A 6 2.89 -0.07 -2.50
C VAL A 6 2.31 0.18 -3.89
N GLY A 7 2.37 1.41 -4.37
CA GLY A 7 1.90 1.80 -5.69
C GLY A 7 0.49 2.40 -5.70
N GLY A 8 -0.21 2.24 -6.81
CA GLY A 8 -1.54 2.79 -7.05
C GLY A 8 -2.57 1.71 -7.40
N GLY A 9 -3.85 2.01 -7.25
CA GLY A 9 -4.97 1.19 -7.75
C GLY A 9 -5.08 -0.25 -7.22
N GLY A 10 -6.08 -0.52 -6.41
CA GLY A 10 -6.42 -1.88 -6.02
C GLY A 10 -5.74 -2.44 -4.76
N LYS A 11 -4.77 -1.75 -4.14
CA LYS A 11 -4.08 -2.22 -2.92
C LYS A 11 -5.05 -2.69 -1.83
N THR A 12 -5.95 -1.81 -1.40
CA THR A 12 -6.90 -2.13 -0.33
C THR A 12 -7.79 -3.34 -0.67
N SER A 13 -8.22 -3.46 -1.93
CA SER A 13 -9.00 -4.62 -2.39
C SER A 13 -8.19 -5.91 -2.34
N TYR A 14 -6.93 -5.84 -2.72
CA TYR A 14 -6.02 -6.99 -2.68
C TYR A 14 -5.71 -7.40 -1.24
N ILE A 15 -5.43 -6.44 -0.35
CA ILE A 15 -5.24 -6.65 1.08
C ILE A 15 -6.47 -7.34 1.69
N ARG A 16 -7.67 -6.82 1.39
CA ARG A 16 -8.94 -7.41 1.87
C ARG A 16 -9.08 -8.87 1.41
N ARG A 17 -8.80 -9.16 0.16
CA ARG A 17 -8.86 -10.53 -0.38
C ARG A 17 -7.89 -11.46 0.32
N LEU A 18 -6.64 -11.06 0.49
CA LEU A 18 -5.64 -11.86 1.20
C LEU A 18 -5.97 -12.05 2.68
N ALA A 19 -6.54 -11.03 3.34
CA ALA A 19 -6.97 -11.16 4.72
C ALA A 19 -8.05 -12.23 4.88
N TRP A 20 -9.04 -12.26 3.98
CA TRP A 20 -10.06 -13.30 3.97
C TRP A 20 -9.47 -14.69 3.68
N GLU A 21 -8.61 -14.83 2.70
CA GLU A 21 -7.96 -16.12 2.38
C GLU A 21 -7.09 -16.65 3.52
N GLY A 22 -6.38 -15.74 4.22
CA GLY A 22 -5.60 -16.10 5.40
C GLY A 22 -6.51 -16.60 6.53
N ARG A 23 -7.60 -15.89 6.81
CA ARG A 23 -8.61 -16.31 7.79
C ARG A 23 -9.21 -17.67 7.47
N GLU A 24 -9.59 -17.93 6.22
CA GLU A 24 -10.12 -19.23 5.77
C GLU A 24 -9.14 -20.38 6.00
N LYS A 25 -7.85 -20.08 6.01
CA LYS A 25 -6.76 -21.02 6.34
C LYS A 25 -6.46 -21.13 7.85
N GLY A 26 -7.23 -20.45 8.68
CA GLY A 26 -7.06 -20.43 10.13
C GLY A 26 -5.98 -19.50 10.66
N CYS A 27 -5.43 -18.59 9.82
CA CYS A 27 -4.46 -17.61 10.26
C CYS A 27 -5.15 -16.42 10.93
N ARG A 28 -4.50 -15.87 11.96
CA ARG A 28 -4.83 -14.54 12.51
C ARG A 28 -4.16 -13.48 11.65
N VAL A 29 -4.96 -12.65 10.99
CA VAL A 29 -4.47 -11.65 10.02
C VAL A 29 -4.64 -10.25 10.57
N LEU A 30 -3.54 -9.53 10.74
CA LEU A 30 -3.53 -8.13 11.14
C LEU A 30 -3.29 -7.24 9.92
N VAL A 31 -4.21 -6.31 9.66
CA VAL A 31 -4.08 -5.30 8.61
C VAL A 31 -3.76 -3.96 9.25
N MET A 32 -2.72 -3.29 8.76
CA MET A 32 -2.31 -1.96 9.21
C MET A 32 -1.94 -1.07 8.03
N THR A 33 -1.76 0.21 8.29
CA THR A 33 -1.16 1.16 7.35
C THR A 33 -0.01 1.90 8.02
N THR A 34 1.03 2.21 7.29
CA THR A 34 2.10 3.13 7.71
C THR A 34 1.88 4.56 7.21
N THR A 35 0.79 4.77 6.48
CA THR A 35 0.38 6.07 5.95
C THR A 35 -1.08 6.36 6.30
N HIS A 36 -1.97 6.29 5.34
CA HIS A 36 -3.42 6.42 5.52
C HIS A 36 -4.13 5.42 4.62
N MET A 37 -5.18 4.79 5.15
CA MET A 37 -6.09 3.95 4.36
C MET A 37 -7.55 4.29 4.70
N ALA A 38 -8.50 3.82 3.90
CA ALA A 38 -9.92 4.02 4.19
C ALA A 38 -10.30 3.36 5.52
N VAL A 39 -11.23 3.96 6.26
CA VAL A 39 -11.84 3.31 7.43
C VAL A 39 -12.40 1.97 7.00
N PRO A 40 -12.06 0.88 7.70
CA PRO A 40 -12.57 -0.44 7.36
C PRO A 40 -14.07 -0.54 7.65
N GLU A 41 -14.80 -1.21 6.77
CA GLU A 41 -16.23 -1.51 6.96
C GLU A 41 -16.43 -2.59 8.03
N TYR A 42 -15.49 -3.55 8.13
CA TYR A 42 -15.50 -4.67 9.05
C TYR A 42 -14.16 -4.84 9.75
N PHE A 43 -14.16 -5.45 10.93
CA PHE A 43 -12.98 -5.81 11.71
C PHE A 43 -12.11 -4.62 12.16
N GLY A 44 -12.68 -3.41 12.15
CA GLY A 44 -11.98 -2.19 12.53
C GLY A 44 -11.69 -2.14 14.02
N VAL A 45 -10.43 -1.85 14.38
CA VAL A 45 -9.99 -1.50 15.73
C VAL A 45 -9.46 -0.08 15.65
N LEU A 46 -10.36 0.89 15.90
CA LEU A 46 -10.06 2.31 15.83
C LEU A 46 -9.61 2.82 17.21
N GLU A 47 -8.58 3.65 17.24
CA GLU A 47 -7.87 4.00 18.48
C GLU A 47 -7.32 2.75 19.17
N PRO A 48 -6.55 1.91 18.46
CA PRO A 48 -6.29 0.56 18.87
C PRO A 48 -5.36 0.50 20.08
N ASP A 49 -5.71 -0.36 21.02
CA ASP A 49 -4.80 -0.94 22.01
C ASP A 49 -4.57 -2.44 21.72
N LEU A 50 -3.57 -3.03 22.34
CA LEU A 50 -3.20 -4.43 22.08
C LEU A 50 -4.30 -5.42 22.47
N GLY A 51 -5.01 -5.15 23.59
CA GLY A 51 -6.08 -6.03 24.05
C GLY A 51 -7.29 -6.03 23.11
N GLN A 52 -7.60 -4.90 22.47
CA GLN A 52 -8.67 -4.83 21.45
C GLN A 52 -8.26 -5.57 20.17
N VAL A 53 -7.00 -5.45 19.73
CA VAL A 53 -6.47 -6.18 18.58
C VAL A 53 -6.52 -7.69 18.84
N GLU A 54 -6.03 -8.14 19.99
CA GLU A 54 -6.03 -9.55 20.37
C GLU A 54 -7.44 -10.14 20.37
N LYS A 55 -8.39 -9.51 21.07
CA LYS A 55 -9.80 -9.92 21.06
C LYS A 55 -10.42 -10.01 19.68
N MET A 56 -10.09 -9.04 18.80
CA MET A 56 -10.60 -9.05 17.44
C MET A 56 -10.01 -10.20 16.62
N LEU A 57 -8.71 -10.46 16.75
CA LEU A 57 -8.03 -11.58 16.09
C LEU A 57 -8.54 -12.95 16.60
N GLU A 58 -8.76 -13.10 17.90
CA GLU A 58 -9.31 -14.33 18.47
C GLU A 58 -10.75 -14.61 18.02
N LYS A 59 -11.58 -13.55 18.00
CA LYS A 59 -12.98 -13.69 17.67
C LYS A 59 -13.25 -13.83 16.17
N GLU A 60 -12.59 -13.00 15.37
CA GLU A 60 -12.92 -12.83 13.95
C GLU A 60 -11.81 -13.36 13.01
N GLY A 61 -10.62 -13.64 13.52
CA GLY A 61 -9.47 -14.03 12.71
C GLY A 61 -8.83 -12.89 11.89
N ILE A 62 -9.45 -11.71 11.84
CA ILE A 62 -8.96 -10.52 11.16
C ILE A 62 -9.10 -9.32 12.09
N ALA A 63 -8.08 -8.46 12.12
CA ALA A 63 -8.16 -7.13 12.73
C ALA A 63 -7.59 -6.09 11.77
N VAL A 64 -8.26 -4.94 11.62
CA VAL A 64 -7.77 -3.79 10.84
C VAL A 64 -7.53 -2.64 11.80
N ALA A 65 -6.26 -2.39 12.13
CA ALA A 65 -5.89 -1.47 13.19
C ALA A 65 -5.33 -0.15 12.66
N GLY A 66 -5.82 0.97 13.21
CA GLY A 66 -5.33 2.31 12.89
C GLY A 66 -6.09 3.40 13.64
N CYS A 67 -5.45 4.56 13.79
CA CYS A 67 -6.05 5.71 14.47
C CYS A 67 -6.97 6.48 13.52
N PRO A 68 -8.13 6.97 13.98
CA PRO A 68 -9.00 7.82 13.17
C PRO A 68 -8.25 9.03 12.60
N ALA A 69 -8.46 9.31 11.33
CA ALA A 69 -7.89 10.44 10.61
C ALA A 69 -8.98 11.21 9.84
N LYS A 70 -8.60 12.33 9.22
CA LYS A 70 -9.54 13.14 8.43
C LYS A 70 -10.09 12.37 7.23
N GLU A 71 -11.21 12.81 6.69
CA GLU A 71 -11.81 12.32 5.44
C GLU A 71 -12.18 10.83 5.43
N GLY A 72 -12.63 10.28 6.56
CA GLY A 72 -13.03 8.86 6.64
C GLY A 72 -11.86 7.89 6.42
N LYS A 73 -10.70 8.24 6.95
CA LYS A 73 -9.49 7.42 6.91
C LYS A 73 -9.04 7.01 8.28
N ILE A 74 -8.18 6.00 8.31
CA ILE A 74 -7.33 5.66 9.44
C ILE A 74 -5.87 5.93 9.08
N ALA A 75 -5.07 6.24 10.08
CA ALA A 75 -3.65 6.53 9.97
C ALA A 75 -2.81 5.55 10.78
N PHE A 76 -1.53 5.56 10.50
CA PHE A 76 -0.53 4.88 11.31
C PHE A 76 -0.56 5.38 12.76
N ARG A 77 -0.46 4.47 13.71
CA ARG A 77 -0.34 4.84 15.12
C ARG A 77 1.12 5.20 15.44
N ASP A 78 1.97 4.18 15.57
CA ASP A 78 3.41 4.30 15.83
C ASP A 78 4.10 2.94 15.64
N TRP A 79 5.44 2.94 15.61
CA TRP A 79 6.24 1.72 15.42
C TRP A 79 6.22 0.79 16.63
N GLU A 80 6.14 1.32 17.84
CA GLU A 80 6.05 0.50 19.06
C GLU A 80 4.78 -0.35 19.06
N PHE A 81 3.66 0.26 18.70
CA PHE A 81 2.40 -0.46 18.54
C PHE A 81 2.47 -1.49 17.42
N TYR A 82 3.05 -1.13 16.26
CA TYR A 82 3.23 -2.04 15.13
C TYR A 82 3.97 -3.31 15.55
N GLU A 83 5.11 -3.16 16.23
CA GLU A 83 5.94 -4.30 16.67
C GLU A 83 5.21 -5.20 17.68
N LYS A 84 4.50 -4.58 18.64
CA LYS A 84 3.77 -5.33 19.68
C LYS A 84 2.54 -6.03 19.11
N ALA A 85 1.73 -5.33 18.31
CA ALA A 85 0.54 -5.89 17.69
C ALA A 85 0.88 -6.98 16.67
N GLY A 86 1.99 -6.83 15.95
CA GLY A 86 2.47 -7.82 15.00
C GLY A 86 2.76 -9.20 15.61
N LYS A 87 3.12 -9.25 16.90
CA LYS A 87 3.35 -10.52 17.62
C LYS A 87 2.07 -11.29 17.93
N LEU A 88 0.90 -10.65 17.82
CA LEU A 88 -0.41 -11.26 18.03
C LEU A 88 -0.96 -11.95 16.79
N ALA A 89 -0.38 -11.70 15.62
CA ALA A 89 -0.86 -12.16 14.33
C ALA A 89 0.10 -13.18 13.67
N ASP A 90 -0.46 -14.07 12.87
CA ASP A 90 0.31 -15.03 12.07
C ASP A 90 0.72 -14.41 10.72
N VAL A 91 -0.08 -13.45 10.21
CA VAL A 91 0.19 -12.69 8.98
C VAL A 91 -0.09 -11.21 9.22
N ILE A 92 0.80 -10.36 8.74
CA ILE A 92 0.64 -8.90 8.77
C ILE A 92 0.57 -8.38 7.35
N LEU A 93 -0.48 -7.62 7.03
CA LEU A 93 -0.66 -6.95 5.74
C LEU A 93 -0.59 -5.44 5.95
N VAL A 94 0.33 -4.77 5.27
CA VAL A 94 0.60 -3.33 5.48
C VAL A 94 0.35 -2.53 4.21
N GLU A 95 -0.61 -1.60 4.24
CA GLU A 95 -0.71 -0.58 3.19
C GLU A 95 0.34 0.50 3.45
N ALA A 96 1.47 0.44 2.72
CA ALA A 96 2.66 1.25 2.97
C ALA A 96 2.76 2.50 2.07
N ASP A 97 1.74 2.77 1.28
CA ASP A 97 1.79 3.84 0.28
C ASP A 97 0.39 4.32 -0.14
N GLY A 98 0.12 5.62 -0.04
CA GLY A 98 -1.15 6.23 -0.46
C GLY A 98 -1.10 6.73 -1.91
N SER A 99 -2.15 6.49 -2.70
CA SER A 99 -2.22 6.89 -4.13
C SER A 99 -3.37 7.85 -4.47
N LYS A 100 -4.06 8.40 -3.46
CA LYS A 100 -5.28 9.22 -3.66
C LYS A 100 -6.32 8.56 -4.57
N ARG A 101 -6.45 7.23 -4.50
CA ARG A 101 -7.33 6.39 -5.34
C ARG A 101 -6.96 6.38 -6.83
N LEU A 102 -5.85 6.98 -7.24
CA LEU A 102 -5.39 6.90 -8.64
C LEU A 102 -4.71 5.57 -8.91
N PRO A 103 -4.90 5.00 -10.13
CA PRO A 103 -4.41 3.67 -10.46
C PRO A 103 -2.90 3.56 -10.64
N VAL A 104 -2.21 4.65 -10.93
CA VAL A 104 -0.75 4.71 -11.07
C VAL A 104 -0.18 5.79 -10.16
N LYS A 105 1.01 5.56 -9.65
CA LYS A 105 1.73 6.49 -8.79
C LYS A 105 3.24 6.31 -8.92
N VAL A 106 3.98 7.39 -8.75
CA VAL A 106 5.41 7.36 -8.44
C VAL A 106 5.61 7.81 -6.98
N PRO A 107 6.46 7.14 -6.19
CA PRO A 107 6.65 7.51 -4.79
C PRO A 107 7.27 8.90 -4.66
N GLY A 108 6.95 9.58 -3.57
CA GLY A 108 7.62 10.83 -3.19
C GLY A 108 8.94 10.56 -2.43
N PRO A 109 9.68 11.62 -2.06
CA PRO A 109 11.01 11.49 -1.44
C PRO A 109 11.03 10.71 -0.11
N LYS A 110 9.88 10.67 0.59
CA LYS A 110 9.71 9.96 1.87
C LYS A 110 8.78 8.76 1.76
N GLU A 111 8.55 8.27 0.56
CA GLU A 111 7.65 7.16 0.28
C GLU A 111 8.35 6.09 -0.57
N PRO A 112 7.90 4.87 -0.49
CA PRO A 112 6.92 4.33 0.46
C PRO A 112 7.49 4.18 1.88
N VAL A 113 6.60 4.07 2.89
CA VAL A 113 6.96 3.84 4.29
C VAL A 113 6.78 2.36 4.59
N ILE A 114 7.78 1.57 4.27
CA ILE A 114 7.75 0.10 4.40
C ILE A 114 8.39 -0.31 5.73
N PRO A 115 7.76 -1.21 6.51
CA PRO A 115 8.40 -1.81 7.68
C PRO A 115 9.68 -2.56 7.31
N GLU A 116 10.75 -2.40 8.11
CA GLU A 116 12.05 -3.04 7.86
C GLU A 116 11.98 -4.58 7.86
N ASN A 117 11.02 -5.14 8.60
CA ASN A 117 10.77 -6.58 8.70
C ASN A 117 9.81 -7.12 7.63
N SER A 118 9.59 -6.41 6.52
CA SER A 118 8.76 -6.91 5.42
C SER A 118 9.42 -8.09 4.72
N ASP A 119 8.75 -9.24 4.71
CA ASP A 119 9.20 -10.42 3.96
C ASP A 119 8.95 -10.27 2.46
N GLN A 120 7.81 -9.66 2.09
CA GLN A 120 7.42 -9.43 0.71
C GLN A 120 6.91 -8.00 0.51
N ILE A 121 7.26 -7.41 -0.63
CA ILE A 121 6.81 -6.08 -1.04
C ILE A 121 6.10 -6.21 -2.39
N LEU A 122 4.80 -5.95 -2.40
CA LEU A 122 3.96 -6.07 -3.60
C LEU A 122 3.72 -4.68 -4.20
N CYS A 123 4.24 -4.48 -5.41
CA CYS A 123 4.04 -3.25 -6.18
C CYS A 123 2.80 -3.40 -7.06
N ILE A 124 1.77 -2.58 -6.85
CA ILE A 124 0.48 -2.71 -7.51
C ILE A 124 0.18 -1.47 -8.33
N TYR A 125 -0.20 -1.67 -9.60
CA TYR A 125 -0.79 -0.65 -10.46
C TYR A 125 -2.13 -1.12 -11.02
N GLY A 126 -3.07 -0.18 -11.17
CA GLY A 126 -4.38 -0.48 -11.73
C GLY A 126 -4.37 -0.42 -13.25
N LEU A 127 -4.68 -1.53 -13.93
CA LEU A 127 -4.75 -1.61 -15.40
C LEU A 127 -5.76 -0.64 -16.02
N GLY A 128 -6.73 -0.15 -15.23
CA GLY A 128 -7.66 0.89 -15.66
C GLY A 128 -7.02 2.24 -16.00
N ALA A 129 -5.70 2.39 -15.87
CA ALA A 129 -4.94 3.54 -16.35
C ALA A 129 -4.63 3.48 -17.83
N LEU A 130 -4.58 2.28 -18.42
CA LEU A 130 -4.19 2.10 -19.81
C LEU A 130 -5.15 2.86 -20.75
N GLY A 131 -4.57 3.56 -21.72
CA GLY A 131 -5.29 4.38 -22.69
C GLY A 131 -5.81 5.72 -22.15
N LYS A 132 -5.64 6.03 -20.87
CA LYS A 132 -6.06 7.30 -20.27
C LYS A 132 -4.95 8.35 -20.34
N GLN A 133 -5.35 9.63 -20.29
CA GLN A 133 -4.40 10.70 -20.03
C GLN A 133 -3.79 10.56 -18.65
N ALA A 134 -2.51 10.85 -18.54
CA ALA A 134 -1.79 10.70 -17.28
C ALA A 134 -2.34 11.62 -16.18
N ALA A 135 -2.85 12.80 -16.53
CA ALA A 135 -3.50 13.71 -15.59
C ALA A 135 -4.67 13.06 -14.85
N ASP A 136 -5.39 12.12 -15.48
CA ASP A 136 -6.58 11.47 -14.91
C ASP A 136 -6.26 10.18 -14.14
N CYS A 137 -5.06 9.63 -14.28
CA CYS A 137 -4.75 8.30 -13.77
C CYS A 137 -3.43 8.17 -13.01
N CYS A 138 -2.56 9.19 -13.03
CA CYS A 138 -1.24 9.14 -12.41
C CYS A 138 -1.10 10.15 -11.27
N PHE A 139 -0.78 9.68 -10.07
CA PHE A 139 -0.45 10.54 -8.94
C PHE A 139 1.04 10.90 -8.97
N ARG A 140 1.37 12.18 -8.83
CA ARG A 140 2.73 12.76 -8.91
C ARG A 140 3.27 12.80 -10.33
N MET A 141 2.73 13.74 -11.11
CA MET A 141 3.06 13.94 -12.52
C MET A 141 4.53 14.24 -12.78
N GLN A 142 5.10 15.26 -12.12
CA GLN A 142 6.48 15.68 -12.37
C GLN A 142 7.51 14.55 -12.24
N PRO A 143 7.55 13.78 -11.12
CA PRO A 143 8.43 12.62 -11.04
C PRO A 143 8.18 11.58 -12.11
N SER A 144 6.91 11.35 -12.50
CA SER A 144 6.55 10.40 -13.56
C SER A 144 7.09 10.85 -14.92
N GLU A 145 6.95 12.12 -15.24
CA GLU A 145 7.42 12.72 -16.48
C GLU A 145 8.95 12.71 -16.58
N GLN A 146 9.65 12.95 -15.47
CA GLN A 146 11.10 12.85 -15.39
C GLN A 146 11.58 11.41 -15.65
N LEU A 147 10.98 10.42 -14.99
CA LEU A 147 11.33 9.01 -15.18
C LEU A 147 11.09 8.51 -16.61
N LEU A 148 10.01 8.98 -17.23
CA LEU A 148 9.62 8.64 -18.60
C LEU A 148 10.32 9.50 -19.66
N LYS A 149 11.02 10.56 -19.27
CA LYS A 149 11.63 11.56 -20.18
C LYS A 149 10.61 12.12 -21.16
N ILE A 150 9.43 12.50 -20.64
CA ILE A 150 8.34 13.06 -21.46
C ILE A 150 8.79 14.36 -22.10
N PRO A 151 8.57 14.55 -23.43
CA PRO A 151 8.88 15.81 -24.12
C PRO A 151 8.13 17.00 -23.50
N GLU A 152 8.72 18.21 -23.61
CA GLU A 152 8.19 19.41 -22.97
C GLU A 152 6.76 19.78 -23.41
N ASP A 153 6.48 19.60 -24.70
CA ASP A 153 5.16 19.85 -25.30
C ASP A 153 4.07 18.85 -24.86
N GLN A 154 4.44 17.73 -24.27
CA GLN A 154 3.53 16.69 -23.74
C GLN A 154 3.46 16.66 -22.21
N LYS A 155 4.18 17.52 -21.50
CA LYS A 155 4.13 17.60 -20.05
C LYS A 155 2.75 18.00 -19.51
N ASP A 156 2.63 18.10 -18.20
CA ASP A 156 1.39 18.39 -17.47
C ASP A 156 0.28 17.33 -17.71
N GLY A 157 0.71 16.08 -17.91
CA GLY A 157 -0.20 14.93 -18.01
C GLY A 157 -0.92 14.77 -19.34
N LYS A 158 -0.50 15.48 -20.36
CA LYS A 158 -1.09 15.39 -21.72
C LYS A 158 -0.75 14.09 -22.46
N TRP A 159 0.19 13.31 -21.95
CA TRP A 159 0.57 12.03 -22.52
C TRP A 159 -0.38 10.90 -22.11
N ILE A 160 -0.45 9.89 -22.95
CA ILE A 160 -1.28 8.71 -22.71
C ILE A 160 -0.49 7.64 -21.97
N MET A 161 -1.12 7.01 -20.98
CA MET A 161 -0.56 5.87 -20.25
C MET A 161 -0.60 4.62 -21.13
N THR A 162 0.57 4.15 -21.54
CA THR A 162 0.75 2.90 -22.28
C THR A 162 1.32 1.80 -21.38
N GLU A 163 1.33 0.56 -21.83
CA GLU A 163 1.91 -0.57 -21.11
C GLU A 163 3.40 -0.36 -20.85
N GLU A 164 4.15 0.15 -21.83
CA GLU A 164 5.58 0.42 -21.70
C GLU A 164 5.85 1.51 -20.65
N LYS A 165 5.08 2.61 -20.68
CA LYS A 165 5.22 3.68 -19.70
C LYS A 165 4.87 3.20 -18.30
N MET A 166 3.78 2.45 -18.17
CA MET A 166 3.34 1.88 -16.89
C MET A 166 4.38 0.91 -16.31
N SER A 167 4.93 0.04 -17.15
CA SER A 167 6.00 -0.89 -16.78
C SER A 167 7.28 -0.16 -16.38
N LEU A 168 7.65 0.89 -17.12
CA LEU A 168 8.84 1.70 -16.82
C LEU A 168 8.69 2.46 -15.50
N LEU A 169 7.50 3.04 -15.24
CA LEU A 169 7.20 3.72 -13.97
C LEU A 169 7.25 2.75 -12.78
N MET A 170 6.71 1.55 -12.92
CA MET A 170 6.80 0.52 -11.88
C MET A 170 8.24 0.09 -11.64
N LYS A 171 8.97 -0.23 -12.71
CA LYS A 171 10.37 -0.67 -12.64
C LYS A 171 11.25 0.38 -11.97
N LYS A 172 11.24 1.61 -12.47
CA LYS A 172 12.13 2.69 -12.01
C LYS A 172 11.66 3.39 -10.74
N GLY A 173 10.35 3.48 -10.54
CA GLY A 173 9.75 4.13 -9.36
C GLY A 173 9.74 3.23 -8.13
N TYR A 174 9.60 1.91 -8.32
CA TYR A 174 9.47 0.97 -7.20
C TYR A 174 10.47 -0.18 -7.25
N LEU A 175 10.44 -1.04 -8.27
CA LEU A 175 11.16 -2.32 -8.21
C LEU A 175 12.66 -2.16 -8.04
N GLU A 176 13.31 -1.32 -8.85
CA GLU A 176 14.76 -1.10 -8.77
C GLU A 176 15.18 -0.46 -7.42
N PRO A 177 14.55 0.65 -6.96
CA PRO A 177 14.89 1.24 -5.66
C PRO A 177 14.61 0.31 -4.47
N LEU A 178 13.47 -0.39 -4.48
CA LEU A 178 13.09 -1.27 -3.36
C LEU A 178 14.00 -2.49 -3.25
N ARG A 179 14.41 -3.10 -4.37
CA ARG A 179 15.39 -4.19 -4.34
C ARG A 179 16.74 -3.79 -3.79
N GLN A 180 17.14 -2.54 -3.97
CA GLN A 180 18.37 -2.01 -3.37
C GLN A 180 18.19 -1.73 -1.87
N GLN A 181 17.04 -1.18 -1.48
CA GLN A 181 16.77 -0.81 -0.09
C GLN A 181 16.42 -2.02 0.79
N PHE A 182 15.76 -3.03 0.23
CA PHE A 182 15.29 -4.24 0.92
C PHE A 182 15.87 -5.51 0.30
N PRO A 183 17.18 -5.76 0.44
CA PRO A 183 17.85 -6.87 -0.25
C PRO A 183 17.43 -8.26 0.23
N TYR A 184 16.80 -8.34 1.42
CA TYR A 184 16.33 -9.59 2.00
C TYR A 184 14.83 -9.83 1.81
N SER A 185 14.10 -8.86 1.26
CA SER A 185 12.68 -8.98 0.96
C SER A 185 12.48 -9.43 -0.49
N GLN A 186 11.41 -10.18 -0.73
CA GLN A 186 10.96 -10.45 -2.09
C GLN A 186 10.20 -9.22 -2.62
N VAL A 187 10.69 -8.66 -3.73
CA VAL A 187 10.08 -7.48 -4.40
C VAL A 187 9.65 -7.83 -5.82
#